data_b157c13f0f57e6d1cf85629d0f64e783
#
_entry.id   b157c13f0f57e6d1cf85629d0f64e783
#
_cell.length_a   1.000
_cell.length_b   1.000
_cell.length_c   1.000
_cell.angle_alpha   90.00
_cell.angle_beta   90.00
_cell.angle_gamma   90.00
#
_symmetry.space_group_name_H-M   'P 1'
#
loop_
_entity.id
_entity.type
_entity.pdbx_description
1 polymer ?
#
loop_
_entity_poly.entity_id
_entity_poly.type
_entity_poly.pdbx_seq_one_letter_code
_entity_poly.pdbx_strand_id
1 'polypeptide(L)'
;MAISAERKRNIKAQRGRELRCKGWRQEAILRMLENNLENAERPEELIIYAGSAKAARDWESYDLIVEALRTMDEDQTLVVQSGKPVGLFRTHRLSPIAVIANGNTIGRWGSPEGFQELIDAGLSVYGGMTAGAWQYIGSQGILQGTYETFMAAARTHFGGSLAGRLVLSAGLGGMGGAQPLAGVLAGAATLIVEVDPERVERRLREGYLQQRCDELEGALELVLGARERGEAISVGLVANVVDVMVALLARGLTPDIVTDQTATNPIRGYVPRGMTTAECDELRARDREELIRRGDATLVDHIGCMLEFQRRGAVVFEYGNGLRARAEMLGVQGAFDIGGFTERYIRPLFCQGIGPFRWLAISGNPQDIYEIDAIILEHFEGDPITHWITAARQAVQFTGLPARIGWLGAGDRRRLGLLVNDAIASGRISGPIAFTRDHADSGGVAWPTRETERMRDGSDGVSDWPILNALLNTASHADLVAVHGFGGFAQSAGATTVADGTAQAAERLSAVLTNDPGIGVLRHADAGYETAIETASRAGLGL
;
A
#
# COMPACT_ATOMS: atom_id res chain seq x y z
N MET A 1 -10.76 -26.09 18.74
CA MET A 1 -11.68 -25.37 19.63
C MET A 1 -12.58 -24.53 18.75
N ALA A 2 -13.89 -24.76 18.78
CA ALA A 2 -14.86 -24.00 18.01
C ALA A 2 -14.82 -22.55 18.48
N ILE A 3 -14.54 -21.62 17.56
CA ILE A 3 -14.71 -20.17 17.77
C ILE A 3 -16.21 -19.99 18.05
N SER A 4 -16.53 -19.57 19.26
CA SER A 4 -17.91 -19.26 19.65
C SER A 4 -18.47 -18.25 18.67
N ALA A 5 -19.73 -18.38 18.31
CA ALA A 5 -20.48 -17.51 17.39
C ALA A 5 -20.69 -16.09 17.97
N GLU A 6 -19.66 -15.47 18.54
CA GLU A 6 -19.69 -14.18 19.21
C GLU A 6 -19.19 -13.07 18.29
N ARG A 7 -20.19 -12.39 17.73
CA ARG A 7 -20.18 -11.01 17.24
C ARG A 7 -19.32 -10.76 15.99
N LYS A 8 -19.96 -10.79 14.84
CA LYS A 8 -19.55 -9.94 13.72
C LYS A 8 -19.58 -8.49 14.21
N ARG A 9 -18.45 -7.98 14.70
CA ARG A 9 -18.32 -6.59 15.12
C ARG A 9 -18.23 -5.74 13.84
N ASN A 10 -19.27 -5.01 13.51
CA ASN A 10 -19.23 -4.03 12.43
C ASN A 10 -18.59 -2.74 12.96
N ILE A 11 -17.25 -2.70 12.98
CA ILE A 11 -16.49 -1.54 13.41
C ILE A 11 -16.48 -0.52 12.28
N LYS A 12 -16.86 0.72 12.61
CA LYS A 12 -16.73 1.89 11.74
C LYS A 12 -16.06 3.01 12.50
N ALA A 13 -15.19 3.74 11.81
CA ALA A 13 -14.57 4.92 12.39
C ALA A 13 -15.63 5.97 12.75
N GLN A 14 -15.54 6.54 13.93
CA GLN A 14 -16.45 7.60 14.35
C GLN A 14 -16.23 8.85 13.46
N ARG A 15 -17.33 9.55 13.17
CA ARG A 15 -17.35 10.84 12.45
C ARG A 15 -17.82 11.95 13.38
N GLY A 16 -17.58 13.20 12.98
CA GLY A 16 -17.99 14.38 13.75
C GLY A 16 -16.94 14.83 14.76
N ARG A 17 -17.33 15.80 15.61
CA ARG A 17 -16.43 16.50 16.54
C ARG A 17 -16.41 15.93 17.95
N GLU A 18 -17.21 14.93 18.23
CA GLU A 18 -17.28 14.29 19.55
C GLU A 18 -16.02 13.45 19.82
N LEU A 19 -15.38 13.71 20.95
CA LEU A 19 -14.19 12.96 21.41
C LEU A 19 -14.61 11.83 22.35
N ARG A 20 -14.03 10.64 22.12
CA ARG A 20 -14.06 9.51 23.05
C ARG A 20 -12.77 9.40 23.86
N CYS A 21 -11.72 10.04 23.35
CA CYS A 21 -10.40 10.11 23.96
C CYS A 21 -10.20 11.46 24.66
N LYS A 22 -9.12 11.62 25.44
CA LYS A 22 -8.81 12.86 26.14
C LYS A 22 -8.31 13.99 25.24
N GLY A 23 -7.91 13.68 23.99
CA GLY A 23 -7.43 14.67 23.03
C GLY A 23 -7.54 14.19 21.59
N TRP A 24 -7.36 15.13 20.66
CA TRP A 24 -7.47 14.84 19.23
C TRP A 24 -6.37 13.93 18.71
N ARG A 25 -5.17 13.92 19.30
CA ARG A 25 -4.08 13.04 18.89
C ARG A 25 -4.47 11.57 19.12
N GLN A 26 -4.96 11.24 20.32
CA GLN A 26 -5.43 9.90 20.68
C GLN A 26 -6.67 9.51 19.87
N GLU A 27 -7.62 10.42 19.74
CA GLU A 27 -8.85 10.19 18.97
C GLU A 27 -8.55 9.92 17.49
N ALA A 28 -7.59 10.65 16.89
CA ALA A 28 -7.18 10.43 15.50
C ALA A 28 -6.61 9.02 15.31
N ILE A 29 -5.73 8.57 16.20
CA ILE A 29 -5.16 7.22 16.15
C ILE A 29 -6.25 6.15 16.33
N LEU A 30 -7.19 6.37 17.25
CA LEU A 30 -8.33 5.45 17.44
C LEU A 30 -9.21 5.35 16.19
N ARG A 31 -9.57 6.50 15.59
CA ARG A 31 -10.38 6.52 14.36
C ARG A 31 -9.66 5.88 13.18
N MET A 32 -8.35 6.03 13.09
CA MET A 32 -7.53 5.37 12.07
C MET A 32 -7.52 3.85 12.27
N LEU A 33 -7.40 3.35 13.48
CA LEU A 33 -7.52 1.91 13.80
C LEU A 33 -8.90 1.37 13.40
N GLU A 34 -9.98 2.09 13.72
CA GLU A 34 -11.33 1.72 13.33
C GLU A 34 -11.52 1.78 11.81
N ASN A 35 -10.93 2.79 11.13
CA ASN A 35 -10.95 2.91 9.69
C ASN A 35 -10.24 1.75 8.97
N ASN A 36 -9.19 1.19 9.57
CA ASN A 36 -8.58 -0.05 9.07
C ASN A 36 -9.63 -1.16 8.96
N LEU A 37 -10.42 -1.37 10.02
CA LEU A 37 -11.45 -2.42 10.06
C LEU A 37 -12.64 -2.12 9.17
N GLU A 38 -13.02 -0.85 9.02
CA GLU A 38 -14.08 -0.43 8.09
C GLU A 38 -13.75 -0.75 6.63
N ASN A 39 -12.45 -0.76 6.26
CA ASN A 39 -11.96 -1.07 4.92
C ASN A 39 -11.43 -2.51 4.77
N ALA A 40 -11.49 -3.33 5.82
CA ALA A 40 -10.84 -4.64 5.87
C ALA A 40 -11.44 -5.67 4.90
N GLU A 41 -10.62 -6.64 4.51
CA GLU A 41 -11.06 -7.82 3.75
C GLU A 41 -11.88 -8.78 4.62
N ARG A 42 -11.40 -9.04 5.86
CA ARG A 42 -12.04 -9.92 6.86
C ARG A 42 -11.99 -9.27 8.24
N PRO A 43 -12.87 -8.29 8.50
CA PRO A 43 -12.85 -7.54 9.75
C PRO A 43 -13.10 -8.40 10.99
N GLU A 44 -13.88 -9.48 10.87
CA GLU A 44 -14.15 -10.44 11.95
C GLU A 44 -12.89 -11.17 12.45
N GLU A 45 -11.85 -11.29 11.60
CA GLU A 45 -10.55 -11.87 11.91
C GLU A 45 -9.47 -10.82 12.19
N LEU A 46 -9.83 -9.53 12.18
CA LEU A 46 -8.90 -8.39 12.24
C LEU A 46 -7.94 -8.33 11.04
N ILE A 47 -8.25 -9.01 9.94
CA ILE A 47 -7.43 -9.07 8.74
C ILE A 47 -7.83 -7.94 7.79
N ILE A 48 -6.89 -7.05 7.55
CA ILE A 48 -7.09 -5.82 6.77
C ILE A 48 -6.91 -6.08 5.29
N TYR A 49 -5.79 -6.72 4.89
CA TYR A 49 -5.49 -7.08 3.50
C TYR A 49 -4.46 -8.22 3.40
N ALA A 50 -4.15 -8.63 2.17
CA ALA A 50 -3.17 -9.68 1.84
C ALA A 50 -3.44 -11.02 2.57
N GLY A 51 -4.69 -11.31 2.87
CA GLY A 51 -5.14 -12.55 3.48
C GLY A 51 -4.68 -12.81 4.92
N SER A 52 -3.75 -12.00 5.48
CA SER A 52 -3.18 -12.24 6.82
C SER A 52 -2.65 -11.01 7.56
N ALA A 53 -2.62 -9.83 6.93
CA ALA A 53 -2.13 -8.62 7.58
C ALA A 53 -3.15 -8.10 8.60
N LYS A 54 -2.75 -8.05 9.88
CA LYS A 54 -3.64 -7.76 11.00
C LYS A 54 -3.42 -6.38 11.60
N ALA A 55 -4.52 -5.76 12.05
CA ALA A 55 -4.50 -4.50 12.82
C ALA A 55 -4.18 -4.72 14.30
N ALA A 56 -4.59 -5.86 14.86
CA ALA A 56 -4.30 -6.29 16.22
C ALA A 56 -4.13 -7.82 16.26
N ARG A 57 -3.51 -8.35 17.30
CA ARG A 57 -3.24 -9.78 17.44
C ARG A 57 -4.53 -10.62 17.49
N ASP A 58 -5.45 -10.18 18.33
CA ASP A 58 -6.76 -10.77 18.60
C ASP A 58 -7.73 -9.69 19.09
N TRP A 59 -8.98 -10.05 19.31
CA TRP A 59 -10.00 -9.12 19.77
C TRP A 59 -9.78 -8.61 21.20
N GLU A 60 -9.17 -9.38 22.07
CA GLU A 60 -8.79 -8.92 23.41
C GLU A 60 -7.74 -7.81 23.32
N SER A 61 -6.71 -8.02 22.50
CA SER A 61 -5.70 -7.00 22.22
C SER A 61 -6.29 -5.74 21.61
N TYR A 62 -7.24 -5.89 20.68
CA TYR A 62 -7.95 -4.74 20.09
C TYR A 62 -8.71 -3.94 21.15
N ASP A 63 -9.48 -4.60 22.01
CA ASP A 63 -10.25 -3.94 23.06
C ASP A 63 -9.33 -3.20 24.06
N LEU A 64 -8.20 -3.81 24.42
CA LEU A 64 -7.18 -3.18 25.28
C LEU A 64 -6.51 -1.97 24.61
N ILE A 65 -6.24 -2.01 23.30
CA ILE A 65 -5.73 -0.86 22.55
C ILE A 65 -6.75 0.29 22.57
N VAL A 66 -8.03 -0.02 22.30
CA VAL A 66 -9.10 0.99 22.31
C VAL A 66 -9.24 1.62 23.69
N GLU A 67 -9.23 0.83 24.76
CA GLU A 67 -9.32 1.32 26.13
C GLU A 67 -8.10 2.18 26.51
N ALA A 68 -6.89 1.75 26.12
CA ALA A 68 -5.67 2.52 26.35
C ALA A 68 -5.73 3.89 25.66
N LEU A 69 -6.12 3.95 24.38
CA LEU A 69 -6.24 5.21 23.63
C LEU A 69 -7.29 6.16 24.22
N ARG A 70 -8.38 5.62 24.79
CA ARG A 70 -9.44 6.41 25.43
C ARG A 70 -9.03 7.01 26.77
N THR A 71 -8.19 6.29 27.52
CA THR A 71 -7.89 6.63 28.92
C THR A 71 -6.54 7.29 29.13
N MET A 72 -5.59 7.12 28.17
CA MET A 72 -4.24 7.65 28.28
C MET A 72 -4.19 9.19 28.31
N ASP A 73 -3.20 9.71 29.04
CA ASP A 73 -2.88 11.12 29.06
C ASP A 73 -1.97 11.53 27.87
N GLU A 74 -1.89 12.82 27.58
CA GLU A 74 -1.09 13.35 26.47
C GLU A 74 0.43 13.13 26.62
N ASP A 75 0.90 12.87 27.84
CA ASP A 75 2.31 12.59 28.18
C ASP A 75 2.59 11.09 28.33
N GLN A 76 1.71 10.24 27.80
CA GLN A 76 1.87 8.79 27.79
C GLN A 76 2.03 8.25 26.38
N THR A 77 2.76 7.15 26.25
CA THR A 77 2.97 6.39 25.02
C THR A 77 2.48 4.97 25.18
N LEU A 78 1.59 4.52 24.31
CA LEU A 78 1.16 3.13 24.19
C LEU A 78 2.22 2.33 23.42
N VAL A 79 2.70 1.26 24.02
CA VAL A 79 3.64 0.33 23.37
C VAL A 79 2.91 -0.92 22.92
N VAL A 80 3.04 -1.26 21.63
CA VAL A 80 2.36 -2.39 20.99
C VAL A 80 3.38 -3.35 20.38
N GLN A 81 3.38 -4.59 20.81
CA GLN A 81 4.26 -5.66 20.35
C GLN A 81 3.45 -6.71 19.60
N SER A 82 3.71 -6.88 18.30
CA SER A 82 3.02 -7.85 17.45
C SER A 82 1.50 -7.83 17.65
N GLY A 83 0.91 -6.64 17.52
CA GLY A 83 -0.52 -6.39 17.61
C GLY A 83 -1.11 -6.50 19.03
N LYS A 84 -0.28 -6.69 20.08
CA LYS A 84 -0.69 -6.76 21.49
C LYS A 84 -0.19 -5.53 22.26
N PRO A 85 -1.06 -4.78 22.96
CA PRO A 85 -0.61 -3.70 23.83
C PRO A 85 0.11 -4.30 25.04
N VAL A 86 1.29 -3.80 25.34
CA VAL A 86 2.12 -4.30 26.44
C VAL A 86 2.27 -3.32 27.59
N GLY A 87 1.91 -2.05 27.38
CA GLY A 87 1.90 -1.06 28.45
C GLY A 87 1.72 0.37 27.99
N LEU A 88 1.35 1.23 28.94
CA LEU A 88 1.37 2.68 28.84
C LEU A 88 2.54 3.21 29.63
N PHE A 89 3.42 3.95 28.99
CA PHE A 89 4.60 4.54 29.61
C PHE A 89 4.46 6.05 29.72
N ARG A 90 4.79 6.62 30.85
CA ARG A 90 4.91 8.07 30.98
C ARG A 90 6.16 8.51 30.23
N THR A 91 5.96 9.40 29.27
CA THR A 91 7.01 9.90 28.39
C THR A 91 7.02 11.44 28.42
N HIS A 92 6.60 12.08 27.34
CA HIS A 92 6.57 13.53 27.21
C HIS A 92 5.41 13.93 26.28
N ARG A 93 4.83 15.13 26.46
CA ARG A 93 3.69 15.61 25.65
C ARG A 93 3.94 15.66 24.14
N LEU A 94 5.20 15.73 23.70
CA LEU A 94 5.56 15.65 22.28
C LEU A 94 5.90 14.23 21.81
N SER A 95 5.94 13.26 22.72
CA SER A 95 6.22 11.87 22.35
C SER A 95 5.09 11.25 21.53
N PRO A 96 5.36 10.17 20.77
CA PRO A 96 4.31 9.43 20.08
C PRO A 96 3.20 8.95 21.04
N ILE A 97 1.96 9.02 20.59
CA ILE A 97 0.81 8.39 21.26
C ILE A 97 0.97 6.87 21.22
N ALA A 98 1.49 6.32 20.11
CA ALA A 98 1.74 4.90 19.99
C ALA A 98 3.07 4.59 19.28
N VAL A 99 3.79 3.59 19.79
CA VAL A 99 4.93 2.95 19.13
C VAL A 99 4.65 1.47 18.94
N ILE A 100 4.84 0.98 17.72
CA ILE A 100 4.41 -0.35 17.29
C ILE A 100 5.59 -1.10 16.69
N ALA A 101 5.80 -2.35 17.08
CA ALA A 101 6.71 -3.27 16.42
C ALA A 101 6.01 -4.60 16.13
N ASN A 102 5.96 -5.01 14.85
CA ASN A 102 5.32 -6.23 14.41
C ASN A 102 6.30 -7.11 13.61
N GLY A 103 6.33 -8.40 13.88
CA GLY A 103 6.98 -9.39 13.01
C GLY A 103 8.50 -9.28 12.89
N ASN A 104 9.16 -8.55 13.77
CA ASN A 104 10.63 -8.45 13.79
C ASN A 104 11.20 -9.69 14.49
N THR A 105 11.63 -10.68 13.70
CA THR A 105 12.12 -11.98 14.14
C THR A 105 13.59 -12.16 13.85
N ILE A 106 14.28 -12.99 14.66
CA ILE A 106 15.72 -13.23 14.58
C ILE A 106 16.03 -14.73 14.66
N GLY A 107 17.27 -15.11 14.36
CA GLY A 107 17.73 -16.49 14.43
C GLY A 107 16.95 -17.38 13.45
N ARG A 108 16.61 -18.60 13.84
CA ARG A 108 15.86 -19.54 13.01
C ARG A 108 14.45 -19.05 12.64
N TRP A 109 13.89 -18.14 13.40
CA TRP A 109 12.58 -17.53 13.12
C TRP A 109 12.66 -16.33 12.15
N GLY A 110 13.85 -15.95 11.72
CA GLY A 110 14.09 -14.96 10.68
C GLY A 110 13.91 -15.52 9.26
N SER A 111 13.27 -16.67 9.09
CA SER A 111 12.81 -17.20 7.81
C SER A 111 11.28 -17.10 7.71
N PRO A 112 10.70 -17.16 6.49
CA PRO A 112 9.24 -17.17 6.32
C PRO A 112 8.55 -18.30 7.11
N GLU A 113 9.13 -19.49 7.15
CA GLU A 113 8.62 -20.65 7.87
C GLU A 113 8.70 -20.46 9.37
N GLY A 114 9.86 -20.03 9.88
CA GLY A 114 10.05 -19.75 11.31
C GLY A 114 9.14 -18.60 11.79
N PHE A 115 8.95 -17.57 10.98
CA PHE A 115 8.00 -16.51 11.27
C PHE A 115 6.55 -17.03 11.34
N GLN A 116 6.17 -17.94 10.42
CA GLN A 116 4.84 -18.56 10.43
C GLN A 116 4.62 -19.40 11.68
N GLU A 117 5.65 -20.13 12.18
CA GLU A 117 5.57 -20.85 13.47
C GLU A 117 5.17 -19.93 14.63
N LEU A 118 5.74 -18.72 14.67
CA LEU A 118 5.40 -17.74 15.73
C LEU A 118 4.00 -17.16 15.58
N ILE A 119 3.53 -16.98 14.34
CA ILE A 119 2.16 -16.55 14.07
C ILE A 119 1.18 -17.63 14.50
N ASP A 120 1.41 -18.88 14.14
CA ASP A 120 0.55 -20.03 14.48
C ASP A 120 0.53 -20.27 16.00
N ALA A 121 1.61 -19.96 16.70
CA ALA A 121 1.70 -20.00 18.16
C ALA A 121 1.04 -18.79 18.85
N GLY A 122 0.52 -17.80 18.13
CA GLY A 122 -0.06 -16.57 18.68
C GLY A 122 0.95 -15.62 19.32
N LEU A 123 2.24 -15.76 19.03
CA LEU A 123 3.31 -14.95 19.59
C LEU A 123 3.67 -13.74 18.73
N SER A 124 3.33 -13.79 17.44
CA SER A 124 3.58 -12.71 16.51
C SER A 124 2.38 -12.49 15.56
N VAL A 125 2.42 -11.40 14.80
CA VAL A 125 1.46 -11.13 13.72
C VAL A 125 2.20 -10.66 12.47
N TYR A 126 1.66 -11.00 11.32
CA TYR A 126 2.01 -10.32 10.09
C TYR A 126 1.32 -8.96 10.07
N GLY A 127 2.06 -7.89 10.34
CA GLY A 127 1.54 -6.53 10.36
C GLY A 127 1.28 -5.97 8.96
N GLY A 128 1.79 -6.64 7.92
CA GLY A 128 1.84 -6.03 6.60
C GLY A 128 2.62 -4.73 6.67
N MET A 129 2.05 -3.67 6.14
CA MET A 129 2.57 -2.30 6.28
C MET A 129 1.53 -1.43 6.99
N THR A 130 0.60 -0.84 6.26
CA THR A 130 -0.43 0.05 6.80
C THR A 130 -1.48 -0.65 7.67
N ALA A 131 -1.63 -1.97 7.57
CA ALA A 131 -2.57 -2.72 8.42
C ALA A 131 -2.14 -2.67 9.90
N GLY A 132 -0.95 -3.11 10.21
CA GLY A 132 -0.42 -3.15 11.57
C GLY A 132 0.01 -1.78 12.12
N ALA A 133 0.12 -0.75 11.28
CA ALA A 133 0.39 0.64 11.66
C ALA A 133 -0.88 1.52 11.69
N TRP A 134 -2.05 0.94 11.46
CA TRP A 134 -3.35 1.62 11.49
C TRP A 134 -3.47 2.78 10.51
N GLN A 135 -2.91 2.62 9.30
CA GLN A 135 -2.81 3.66 8.27
C GLN A 135 -3.55 3.30 6.97
N TYR A 136 -4.24 2.16 6.93
CA TYR A 136 -4.90 1.69 5.71
C TYR A 136 -6.12 2.54 5.36
N ILE A 137 -6.22 2.97 4.11
CA ILE A 137 -7.30 3.82 3.58
C ILE A 137 -8.05 3.18 2.42
N GLY A 138 -8.02 1.85 2.32
CA GLY A 138 -8.59 1.15 1.17
C GLY A 138 -7.68 1.16 -0.06
N SER A 139 -8.22 0.75 -1.19
CA SER A 139 -7.46 0.61 -2.45
C SER A 139 -6.93 1.93 -2.99
N GLN A 140 -7.49 3.08 -2.63
CA GLN A 140 -6.93 4.37 -3.03
C GLN A 140 -5.50 4.60 -2.51
N GLY A 141 -5.10 3.91 -1.43
CA GLY A 141 -3.75 4.03 -0.85
C GLY A 141 -2.62 3.57 -1.77
N ILE A 142 -2.91 2.80 -2.82
CA ILE A 142 -1.96 2.37 -3.84
C ILE A 142 -2.27 2.96 -5.23
N LEU A 143 -3.40 3.67 -5.37
CA LEU A 143 -3.90 4.10 -6.68
C LEU A 143 -2.93 5.04 -7.40
N GLN A 144 -2.39 6.06 -6.70
CA GLN A 144 -1.44 6.97 -7.32
C GLN A 144 -0.14 6.26 -7.70
N GLY A 145 0.39 5.36 -6.85
CA GLY A 145 1.60 4.61 -7.18
C GLY A 145 1.44 3.76 -8.44
N THR A 146 0.26 3.14 -8.63
CA THR A 146 -0.06 2.41 -9.86
C THR A 146 -0.18 3.34 -11.06
N TYR A 147 -0.87 4.47 -10.90
CA TYR A 147 -0.98 5.50 -11.94
C TYR A 147 0.40 6.05 -12.35
N GLU A 148 1.25 6.44 -11.38
CA GLU A 148 2.61 6.94 -11.68
C GLU A 148 3.48 5.89 -12.37
N THR A 149 3.34 4.60 -11.98
CA THR A 149 4.04 3.50 -12.66
C THR A 149 3.59 3.36 -14.11
N PHE A 150 2.27 3.38 -14.37
CA PHE A 150 1.74 3.32 -15.74
C PHE A 150 2.14 4.55 -16.56
N MET A 151 2.10 5.74 -15.98
CA MET A 151 2.54 6.96 -16.66
C MET A 151 4.05 7.00 -16.91
N ALA A 152 4.86 6.46 -16.01
CA ALA A 152 6.29 6.31 -16.22
C ALA A 152 6.59 5.30 -17.35
N ALA A 153 5.88 4.16 -17.37
CA ALA A 153 5.95 3.22 -18.49
C ALA A 153 5.50 3.85 -19.81
N ALA A 154 4.42 4.66 -19.78
CA ALA A 154 3.95 5.41 -20.95
C ALA A 154 5.02 6.36 -21.49
N ARG A 155 5.66 7.13 -20.63
CA ARG A 155 6.76 8.05 -21.01
C ARG A 155 7.95 7.31 -21.59
N THR A 156 8.32 6.19 -20.98
CA THR A 156 9.51 5.43 -21.36
C THR A 156 9.31 4.66 -22.68
N HIS A 157 8.12 4.11 -22.93
CA HIS A 157 7.92 3.13 -24.00
C HIS A 157 6.91 3.55 -25.07
N PHE A 158 6.00 4.50 -24.78
CA PHE A 158 4.84 4.79 -25.61
C PHE A 158 4.64 6.30 -25.91
N GLY A 159 5.68 7.11 -25.78
CA GLY A 159 5.59 8.54 -26.10
C GLY A 159 4.75 9.38 -25.14
N GLY A 160 4.51 8.89 -23.91
CA GLY A 160 3.85 9.64 -22.85
C GLY A 160 2.35 9.37 -22.69
N SER A 161 1.75 8.46 -23.47
CA SER A 161 0.32 8.12 -23.38
C SER A 161 0.08 6.62 -23.50
N LEU A 162 -0.93 6.11 -22.81
CA LEU A 162 -1.43 4.74 -22.98
C LEU A 162 -2.72 4.67 -23.81
N ALA A 163 -3.14 5.77 -24.45
CA ALA A 163 -4.26 5.72 -25.39
C ALA A 163 -3.96 4.75 -26.55
N GLY A 164 -4.90 3.85 -26.83
CA GLY A 164 -4.71 2.78 -27.81
C GLY A 164 -3.77 1.66 -27.36
N ARG A 165 -3.48 1.55 -26.06
CA ARG A 165 -2.66 0.47 -25.49
C ARG A 165 -3.50 -0.45 -24.63
N LEU A 166 -3.18 -1.75 -24.68
CA LEU A 166 -3.79 -2.79 -23.86
C LEU A 166 -2.88 -3.14 -22.66
N VAL A 167 -3.41 -2.95 -21.47
CA VAL A 167 -2.78 -3.40 -20.23
C VAL A 167 -3.46 -4.69 -19.77
N LEU A 168 -2.69 -5.76 -19.57
CA LEU A 168 -3.12 -6.99 -18.93
C LEU A 168 -2.52 -7.07 -17.53
N SER A 169 -3.37 -7.29 -16.53
CA SER A 169 -2.94 -7.57 -15.17
C SER A 169 -3.88 -8.55 -14.48
N ALA A 170 -3.56 -8.92 -13.24
CA ALA A 170 -4.43 -9.77 -12.43
C ALA A 170 -4.44 -9.36 -10.97
N GLY A 171 -5.51 -9.81 -10.27
CA GLY A 171 -5.73 -9.54 -8.86
C GLY A 171 -6.52 -8.26 -8.60
N LEU A 172 -7.65 -8.39 -7.87
CA LEU A 172 -8.52 -7.30 -7.44
C LEU A 172 -8.67 -7.24 -5.90
N GLY A 173 -7.68 -7.77 -5.19
CA GLY A 173 -7.56 -7.64 -3.74
C GLY A 173 -7.32 -6.20 -3.28
N GLY A 174 -6.92 -6.00 -2.01
CA GLY A 174 -6.70 -4.66 -1.44
C GLY A 174 -5.73 -3.79 -2.23
N MET A 175 -4.63 -4.38 -2.72
CA MET A 175 -3.63 -3.71 -3.55
C MET A 175 -4.03 -3.68 -5.03
N GLY A 176 -4.31 -4.85 -5.61
CA GLY A 176 -4.63 -5.00 -7.02
C GLY A 176 -5.90 -4.28 -7.47
N GLY A 177 -6.82 -4.03 -6.54
CA GLY A 177 -8.06 -3.32 -6.81
C GLY A 177 -7.91 -1.88 -7.33
N ALA A 178 -6.73 -1.28 -7.19
CA ALA A 178 -6.44 0.04 -7.74
C ALA A 178 -6.11 0.03 -9.26
N GLN A 179 -5.68 -1.11 -9.79
CA GLN A 179 -5.17 -1.22 -11.17
C GLN A 179 -6.17 -0.81 -12.25
N PRO A 180 -7.47 -1.21 -12.18
CA PRO A 180 -8.43 -0.86 -13.21
C PRO A 180 -8.57 0.65 -13.38
N LEU A 181 -8.77 1.38 -12.27
CA LEU A 181 -8.91 2.83 -12.28
C LEU A 181 -7.62 3.53 -12.68
N ALA A 182 -6.46 3.07 -12.19
CA ALA A 182 -5.17 3.62 -12.59
C ALA A 182 -4.92 3.49 -14.09
N GLY A 183 -5.31 2.35 -14.69
CA GLY A 183 -5.22 2.14 -16.14
C GLY A 183 -6.11 3.10 -16.93
N VAL A 184 -7.36 3.30 -16.48
CA VAL A 184 -8.29 4.26 -17.09
C VAL A 184 -7.75 5.68 -16.99
N LEU A 185 -7.26 6.10 -15.82
CA LEU A 185 -6.66 7.43 -15.63
C LEU A 185 -5.41 7.64 -16.48
N ALA A 186 -4.67 6.58 -16.78
CA ALA A 186 -3.52 6.61 -17.69
C ALA A 186 -3.91 6.53 -19.19
N GLY A 187 -5.21 6.39 -19.49
CA GLY A 187 -5.74 6.35 -20.86
C GLY A 187 -5.78 4.96 -21.50
N ALA A 188 -5.52 3.88 -20.77
CA ALA A 188 -5.40 2.53 -21.30
C ALA A 188 -6.73 1.79 -21.43
N ALA A 189 -6.82 0.85 -22.37
CA ALA A 189 -7.73 -0.27 -22.32
C ALA A 189 -7.11 -1.32 -21.37
N THR A 190 -7.82 -1.67 -20.29
CA THR A 190 -7.26 -2.46 -19.19
C THR A 190 -8.09 -3.71 -18.94
N LEU A 191 -7.46 -4.89 -19.03
CA LEU A 191 -8.05 -6.18 -18.69
C LEU A 191 -7.43 -6.68 -17.38
N ILE A 192 -8.26 -6.81 -16.34
CA ILE A 192 -7.83 -7.35 -15.05
C ILE A 192 -8.52 -8.68 -14.82
N VAL A 193 -7.72 -9.72 -14.59
CA VAL A 193 -8.20 -11.08 -14.34
C VAL A 193 -8.27 -11.33 -12.84
N GLU A 194 -9.40 -11.79 -12.34
CA GLU A 194 -9.60 -12.13 -10.92
C GLU A 194 -10.40 -13.43 -10.80
N VAL A 195 -9.93 -14.34 -9.96
CA VAL A 195 -10.59 -15.64 -9.75
C VAL A 195 -11.80 -15.55 -8.83
N ASP A 196 -11.88 -14.52 -8.00
CA ASP A 196 -12.92 -14.31 -7.02
C ASP A 196 -13.98 -13.32 -7.55
N PRO A 197 -15.19 -13.79 -7.90
CA PRO A 197 -16.23 -12.91 -8.41
C PRO A 197 -16.68 -11.84 -7.40
N GLU A 198 -16.57 -12.10 -6.09
CA GLU A 198 -16.95 -11.11 -5.07
C GLU A 198 -16.00 -9.91 -5.06
N ARG A 199 -14.71 -10.14 -5.33
CA ARG A 199 -13.74 -9.05 -5.49
C ARG A 199 -14.05 -8.21 -6.72
N VAL A 200 -14.42 -8.81 -7.83
CA VAL A 200 -14.86 -8.09 -9.04
C VAL A 200 -16.06 -7.20 -8.72
N GLU A 201 -17.11 -7.76 -8.09
CA GLU A 201 -18.30 -7.01 -7.68
C GLU A 201 -17.98 -5.88 -6.70
N ARG A 202 -17.06 -6.13 -5.76
CA ARG A 202 -16.61 -5.09 -4.83
C ARG A 202 -16.02 -3.89 -5.57
N ARG A 203 -15.15 -4.12 -6.57
CA ARG A 203 -14.50 -3.03 -7.33
C ARG A 203 -15.46 -2.29 -8.24
N LEU A 204 -16.50 -2.95 -8.77
CA LEU A 204 -17.60 -2.28 -9.46
C LEU A 204 -18.36 -1.32 -8.52
N ARG A 205 -18.76 -1.80 -7.34
CA ARG A 205 -19.47 -0.98 -6.35
C ARG A 205 -18.64 0.21 -5.84
N GLU A 206 -17.34 0.03 -5.70
CA GLU A 206 -16.40 1.08 -5.25
C GLU A 206 -15.99 2.04 -6.36
N GLY A 207 -16.43 1.83 -7.62
CA GLY A 207 -16.10 2.68 -8.77
C GLY A 207 -14.67 2.54 -9.29
N TYR A 208 -13.95 1.48 -8.90
CA TYR A 208 -12.59 1.20 -9.39
C TYR A 208 -12.59 0.44 -10.71
N LEU A 209 -13.61 -0.39 -10.96
CA LEU A 209 -13.79 -1.18 -12.16
C LEU A 209 -15.05 -0.71 -12.88
N GLN A 210 -15.02 -0.63 -14.21
CA GLN A 210 -16.14 -0.16 -15.02
C GLN A 210 -17.04 -1.29 -15.51
N GLN A 211 -16.48 -2.44 -15.89
CA GLN A 211 -17.24 -3.55 -16.45
C GLN A 211 -16.75 -4.91 -15.93
N ARG A 212 -17.67 -5.87 -15.85
CA ARG A 212 -17.41 -7.27 -15.56
C ARG A 212 -17.70 -8.12 -16.78
N CYS A 213 -16.87 -9.14 -17.01
CA CYS A 213 -17.11 -10.24 -17.92
C CYS A 213 -16.83 -11.57 -17.21
N ASP A 214 -17.62 -12.59 -17.58
CA ASP A 214 -17.41 -13.96 -17.12
C ASP A 214 -16.81 -14.84 -18.25
N GLU A 215 -16.78 -14.32 -19.48
CA GLU A 215 -16.28 -15.00 -20.67
C GLU A 215 -15.15 -14.21 -21.33
N LEU A 216 -14.08 -14.90 -21.71
CA LEU A 216 -12.89 -14.28 -22.31
C LEU A 216 -13.21 -13.54 -23.62
N GLU A 217 -14.06 -14.11 -24.48
CA GLU A 217 -14.41 -13.50 -25.77
C GLU A 217 -15.06 -12.12 -25.59
N GLY A 218 -16.05 -12.03 -24.68
CA GLY A 218 -16.71 -10.75 -24.39
C GLY A 218 -15.75 -9.72 -23.79
N ALA A 219 -14.83 -10.16 -22.91
CA ALA A 219 -13.81 -9.27 -22.36
C ALA A 219 -12.85 -8.75 -23.44
N LEU A 220 -12.42 -9.62 -24.36
CA LEU A 220 -11.53 -9.25 -25.46
C LEU A 220 -12.22 -8.31 -26.47
N GLU A 221 -13.47 -8.54 -26.80
CA GLU A 221 -14.25 -7.64 -27.67
C GLU A 221 -14.26 -6.21 -27.11
N LEU A 222 -14.53 -6.08 -25.82
CA LEU A 222 -14.55 -4.77 -25.13
C LEU A 222 -13.20 -4.09 -25.13
N VAL A 223 -12.13 -4.77 -24.68
CA VAL A 223 -10.83 -4.12 -24.51
C VAL A 223 -10.12 -3.88 -25.84
N LEU A 224 -10.26 -4.77 -26.83
CA LEU A 224 -9.65 -4.59 -28.15
C LEU A 224 -10.39 -3.51 -28.93
N GLY A 225 -11.72 -3.48 -28.88
CA GLY A 225 -12.51 -2.42 -29.49
C GLY A 225 -12.19 -1.03 -28.90
N ALA A 226 -12.04 -0.93 -27.59
CA ALA A 226 -11.62 0.30 -26.93
C ALA A 226 -10.17 0.71 -27.31
N ARG A 227 -9.26 -0.27 -27.35
CA ARG A 227 -7.86 -0.07 -27.82
C ARG A 227 -7.82 0.53 -29.23
N GLU A 228 -8.59 -0.01 -30.16
CA GLU A 228 -8.65 0.47 -31.56
C GLU A 228 -9.18 1.90 -31.66
N ARG A 229 -10.13 2.28 -30.80
CA ARG A 229 -10.68 3.65 -30.74
C ARG A 229 -9.84 4.61 -29.90
N GLY A 230 -8.80 4.12 -29.22
CA GLY A 230 -8.01 4.93 -28.29
C GLY A 230 -8.76 5.32 -27.01
N GLU A 231 -9.79 4.57 -26.66
CA GLU A 231 -10.64 4.81 -25.49
C GLU A 231 -10.11 4.10 -24.24
N ALA A 232 -10.20 4.78 -23.09
CA ALA A 232 -9.85 4.20 -21.80
C ALA A 232 -11.04 3.39 -21.25
N ILE A 233 -10.78 2.14 -20.88
CA ILE A 233 -11.78 1.24 -20.27
C ILE A 233 -11.09 0.30 -19.29
N SER A 234 -11.84 -0.15 -18.27
CA SER A 234 -11.41 -1.25 -17.42
C SER A 234 -12.44 -2.36 -17.38
N VAL A 235 -11.98 -3.57 -17.69
CA VAL A 235 -12.78 -4.79 -17.72
C VAL A 235 -12.20 -5.80 -16.75
N GLY A 236 -13.00 -6.28 -15.80
CA GLY A 236 -12.68 -7.38 -14.91
C GLY A 236 -13.20 -8.70 -15.49
N LEU A 237 -12.30 -9.65 -15.68
CA LEU A 237 -12.65 -11.00 -16.16
C LEU A 237 -12.55 -11.98 -15.00
N VAL A 238 -13.65 -12.71 -14.72
CA VAL A 238 -13.67 -13.78 -13.71
C VAL A 238 -13.03 -15.04 -14.30
N ALA A 239 -11.73 -15.23 -14.04
CA ALA A 239 -10.96 -16.36 -14.56
C ALA A 239 -9.65 -16.57 -13.79
N ASN A 240 -8.95 -17.67 -14.07
CA ASN A 240 -7.54 -17.80 -13.67
C ASN A 240 -6.65 -17.10 -14.71
N VAL A 241 -5.74 -16.25 -14.24
CA VAL A 241 -4.89 -15.42 -15.13
C VAL A 241 -4.00 -16.26 -16.03
N VAL A 242 -3.52 -17.41 -15.56
CA VAL A 242 -2.65 -18.29 -16.36
C VAL A 242 -3.42 -18.89 -17.54
N ASP A 243 -4.69 -19.27 -17.34
CA ASP A 243 -5.55 -19.75 -18.43
C ASP A 243 -5.78 -18.65 -19.47
N VAL A 244 -6.01 -17.42 -19.03
CA VAL A 244 -6.14 -16.25 -19.92
C VAL A 244 -4.85 -15.99 -20.69
N MET A 245 -3.70 -15.96 -20.02
CA MET A 245 -2.39 -15.73 -20.66
C MET A 245 -2.08 -16.82 -21.70
N VAL A 246 -2.30 -18.08 -21.37
CA VAL A 246 -2.13 -19.21 -22.32
C VAL A 246 -3.04 -19.03 -23.55
N ALA A 247 -4.31 -18.67 -23.34
CA ALA A 247 -5.25 -18.44 -24.43
C ALA A 247 -4.85 -17.27 -25.34
N LEU A 248 -4.35 -16.17 -24.77
CA LEU A 248 -3.83 -15.02 -25.53
C LEU A 248 -2.59 -15.39 -26.34
N LEU A 249 -1.63 -16.11 -25.72
CA LEU A 249 -0.42 -16.58 -26.40
C LEU A 249 -0.73 -17.52 -27.56
N ALA A 250 -1.71 -18.44 -27.39
CA ALA A 250 -2.16 -19.35 -28.44
C ALA A 250 -2.81 -18.63 -29.63
N ARG A 251 -3.44 -17.48 -29.39
CA ARG A 251 -4.06 -16.62 -30.43
C ARG A 251 -3.06 -15.67 -31.08
N GLY A 252 -1.81 -15.63 -30.62
CA GLY A 252 -0.82 -14.64 -31.08
C GLY A 252 -1.11 -13.21 -30.62
N LEU A 253 -2.00 -13.02 -29.64
CA LEU A 253 -2.33 -11.71 -29.10
C LEU A 253 -1.33 -11.35 -28.00
N THR A 254 -0.65 -10.22 -28.17
CA THR A 254 0.31 -9.70 -27.18
C THR A 254 -0.21 -8.36 -26.67
N PRO A 255 -0.47 -8.23 -25.34
CA PRO A 255 -0.76 -6.94 -24.71
C PRO A 255 0.44 -6.00 -24.80
N ASP A 256 0.21 -4.67 -24.75
CA ASP A 256 1.31 -3.69 -24.75
C ASP A 256 2.05 -3.68 -23.40
N ILE A 257 1.30 -3.82 -22.29
CA ILE A 257 1.85 -3.95 -20.92
C ILE A 257 1.29 -5.21 -20.28
N VAL A 258 2.14 -5.96 -19.58
CA VAL A 258 1.75 -7.10 -18.74
C VAL A 258 2.35 -6.92 -17.34
N THR A 259 1.50 -6.98 -16.33
CA THR A 259 1.92 -6.94 -14.93
C THR A 259 1.01 -7.84 -14.07
N ASP A 260 1.24 -7.89 -12.74
CA ASP A 260 0.49 -8.77 -11.85
C ASP A 260 0.42 -8.26 -10.42
N GLN A 261 -0.72 -8.46 -9.77
CA GLN A 261 -0.98 -8.17 -8.36
C GLN A 261 -1.71 -9.32 -7.64
N THR A 262 -1.62 -10.54 -8.17
CA THR A 262 -2.16 -11.73 -7.48
C THR A 262 -1.39 -11.99 -6.17
N ALA A 263 -2.01 -12.69 -5.22
CA ALA A 263 -1.26 -13.32 -4.15
C ALA A 263 -0.25 -14.32 -4.77
N THR A 264 0.90 -14.51 -4.14
CA THR A 264 1.94 -15.41 -4.67
C THR A 264 2.18 -16.63 -3.78
N ASN A 265 1.47 -16.70 -2.67
CA ASN A 265 1.54 -17.82 -1.74
C ASN A 265 0.20 -18.58 -1.77
N PRO A 266 0.18 -19.88 -2.12
CA PRO A 266 -1.05 -20.67 -2.19
C PRO A 266 -1.80 -20.75 -0.85
N ILE A 267 -1.09 -20.72 0.26
CA ILE A 267 -1.69 -20.72 1.60
C ILE A 267 -2.39 -19.39 1.89
N ARG A 268 -1.93 -18.29 1.27
CA ARG A 268 -2.42 -16.93 1.52
C ARG A 268 -3.30 -16.37 0.40
N GLY A 269 -3.72 -17.19 -0.58
CA GLY A 269 -4.71 -16.79 -1.57
C GLY A 269 -4.30 -16.88 -3.04
N TYR A 270 -3.14 -17.45 -3.39
CA TYR A 270 -2.87 -17.80 -4.78
C TYR A 270 -3.70 -19.02 -5.19
N VAL A 271 -4.52 -18.89 -6.22
CA VAL A 271 -5.44 -19.93 -6.66
C VAL A 271 -4.83 -20.71 -7.82
N PRO A 272 -4.58 -22.03 -7.67
CA PRO A 272 -4.10 -22.88 -8.75
C PRO A 272 -5.07 -22.95 -9.94
N ARG A 273 -4.55 -23.22 -11.12
CA ARG A 273 -5.37 -23.49 -12.31
C ARG A 273 -6.36 -24.62 -12.04
N GLY A 274 -7.58 -24.46 -12.59
CA GLY A 274 -8.64 -25.46 -12.47
C GLY A 274 -9.25 -25.57 -11.07
N MET A 275 -9.01 -24.59 -10.19
CA MET A 275 -9.61 -24.54 -8.85
C MET A 275 -10.34 -23.20 -8.63
N THR A 276 -11.41 -23.26 -7.85
CA THR A 276 -12.09 -22.09 -7.29
C THR A 276 -11.47 -21.70 -5.92
N THR A 277 -11.80 -20.51 -5.43
CA THR A 277 -11.41 -20.07 -4.09
C THR A 277 -11.94 -21.01 -2.99
N ALA A 278 -13.19 -21.47 -3.12
CA ALA A 278 -13.82 -22.42 -2.18
C ALA A 278 -13.08 -23.77 -2.16
N GLU A 279 -12.75 -24.33 -3.31
CA GLU A 279 -11.97 -25.58 -3.39
C GLU A 279 -10.56 -25.42 -2.81
N CYS A 280 -9.94 -24.23 -2.94
CA CYS A 280 -8.66 -23.93 -2.29
C CYS A 280 -8.80 -23.88 -0.77
N ASP A 281 -9.90 -23.33 -0.24
CA ASP A 281 -10.14 -23.29 1.21
C ASP A 281 -10.36 -24.69 1.78
N GLU A 282 -11.12 -25.54 1.09
CA GLU A 282 -11.29 -26.94 1.46
C GLU A 282 -9.96 -27.72 1.40
N LEU A 283 -9.18 -27.53 0.34
CA LEU A 283 -7.88 -28.21 0.20
C LEU A 283 -6.87 -27.70 1.25
N ARG A 284 -6.89 -26.40 1.56
CA ARG A 284 -6.05 -25.80 2.62
C ARG A 284 -6.31 -26.42 3.99
N ALA A 285 -7.57 -26.71 4.29
CA ALA A 285 -7.97 -27.34 5.55
C ALA A 285 -7.59 -28.84 5.60
N ARG A 286 -7.61 -29.52 4.46
CA ARG A 286 -7.41 -30.97 4.38
C ARG A 286 -5.97 -31.36 4.07
N ASP A 287 -5.30 -30.68 3.13
CA ASP A 287 -3.97 -31.03 2.60
C ASP A 287 -3.25 -29.78 2.07
N ARG A 288 -2.54 -29.11 2.98
CA ARG A 288 -1.76 -27.89 2.66
C ARG A 288 -0.62 -28.14 1.66
N GLU A 289 0.01 -29.32 1.72
CA GLU A 289 1.15 -29.66 0.86
C GLU A 289 0.69 -29.78 -0.58
N GLU A 290 -0.43 -30.43 -0.82
CA GLU A 290 -1.03 -30.55 -2.16
C GLU A 290 -1.47 -29.20 -2.72
N LEU A 291 -2.02 -28.31 -1.88
CA LEU A 291 -2.35 -26.96 -2.31
C LEU A 291 -1.09 -26.18 -2.73
N ILE A 292 -0.02 -26.25 -1.95
CA ILE A 292 1.27 -25.64 -2.27
C ILE A 292 1.80 -26.20 -3.59
N ARG A 293 1.83 -27.52 -3.76
CA ARG A 293 2.31 -28.16 -4.97
C ARG A 293 1.57 -27.71 -6.23
N ARG A 294 0.25 -27.62 -6.18
CA ARG A 294 -0.57 -27.15 -7.32
C ARG A 294 -0.36 -25.67 -7.59
N GLY A 295 -0.30 -24.86 -6.53
CA GLY A 295 -0.05 -23.42 -6.65
C GLY A 295 1.32 -23.12 -7.23
N ASP A 296 2.36 -23.80 -6.76
CA ASP A 296 3.72 -23.64 -7.26
C ASP A 296 3.83 -24.02 -8.75
N ALA A 297 3.21 -25.13 -9.17
CA ALA A 297 3.16 -25.50 -10.58
C ALA A 297 2.47 -24.42 -11.44
N THR A 298 1.34 -23.88 -10.95
CA THR A 298 0.63 -22.79 -11.65
C THR A 298 1.47 -21.52 -11.71
N LEU A 299 2.23 -21.20 -10.64
CA LEU A 299 3.08 -20.01 -10.59
C LEU A 299 4.25 -20.11 -11.56
N VAL A 300 4.81 -21.29 -11.76
CA VAL A 300 5.84 -21.54 -12.79
C VAL A 300 5.29 -21.25 -14.18
N ASP A 301 4.08 -21.73 -14.50
CA ASP A 301 3.40 -21.42 -15.76
C ASP A 301 3.12 -19.92 -15.90
N HIS A 302 2.72 -19.26 -14.80
CA HIS A 302 2.42 -17.82 -14.78
C HIS A 302 3.65 -16.98 -15.21
N ILE A 303 4.78 -17.17 -14.54
CA ILE A 303 6.03 -16.50 -14.91
C ILE A 303 6.47 -16.88 -16.32
N GLY A 304 6.32 -18.13 -16.71
CA GLY A 304 6.61 -18.59 -18.07
C GLY A 304 5.83 -17.81 -19.13
N CYS A 305 4.54 -17.60 -18.91
CA CYS A 305 3.71 -16.77 -19.78
C CYS A 305 4.17 -15.29 -19.81
N MET A 306 4.50 -14.70 -18.66
CA MET A 306 5.00 -13.34 -18.60
C MET A 306 6.32 -13.17 -19.36
N LEU A 307 7.26 -14.09 -19.21
CA LEU A 307 8.52 -14.11 -19.96
C LEU A 307 8.29 -14.25 -21.47
N GLU A 308 7.32 -15.08 -21.89
CA GLU A 308 6.96 -15.22 -23.30
C GLU A 308 6.35 -13.95 -23.87
N PHE A 309 5.49 -13.25 -23.12
CA PHE A 309 4.99 -11.92 -23.53
C PHE A 309 6.12 -10.91 -23.67
N GLN A 310 7.09 -10.91 -22.74
CA GLN A 310 8.27 -10.06 -22.84
C GLN A 310 9.09 -10.37 -24.10
N ARG A 311 9.31 -11.65 -24.41
CA ARG A 311 10.00 -12.09 -25.64
C ARG A 311 9.26 -11.65 -26.90
N ARG A 312 7.93 -11.53 -26.86
CA ARG A 312 7.08 -11.02 -27.96
C ARG A 312 7.01 -9.49 -28.03
N GLY A 313 7.72 -8.78 -27.16
CA GLY A 313 7.84 -7.31 -27.17
C GLY A 313 6.87 -6.57 -26.26
N ALA A 314 6.12 -7.24 -25.41
CA ALA A 314 5.36 -6.56 -24.35
C ALA A 314 6.30 -5.91 -23.33
N VAL A 315 5.89 -4.77 -22.78
CA VAL A 315 6.50 -4.20 -21.58
C VAL A 315 6.01 -4.99 -20.37
N VAL A 316 6.89 -5.80 -19.79
CA VAL A 316 6.55 -6.66 -18.65
C VAL A 316 7.29 -6.23 -17.39
N PHE A 317 6.58 -6.08 -16.30
CA PHE A 317 7.18 -5.78 -14.98
C PHE A 317 6.36 -6.39 -13.85
N GLU A 318 7.04 -6.75 -12.76
CA GLU A 318 6.38 -7.14 -11.51
C GLU A 318 5.99 -5.90 -10.72
N TYR A 319 4.75 -5.91 -10.19
CA TYR A 319 4.24 -4.81 -9.37
C TYR A 319 4.36 -5.10 -7.85
N GLY A 320 5.45 -5.73 -7.44
CA GLY A 320 5.83 -5.88 -6.04
C GLY A 320 5.04 -6.92 -5.23
N ASN A 321 4.46 -7.91 -5.87
CA ASN A 321 3.77 -9.01 -5.19
C ASN A 321 4.68 -10.20 -4.84
N GLY A 322 5.94 -10.20 -5.30
CA GLY A 322 6.93 -11.24 -5.02
C GLY A 322 6.83 -12.47 -5.91
N LEU A 323 6.17 -12.35 -7.07
CA LEU A 323 5.98 -13.44 -8.03
C LEU A 323 7.32 -13.97 -8.56
N ARG A 324 8.25 -13.06 -8.94
CA ARG A 324 9.59 -13.41 -9.42
C ARG A 324 10.41 -14.13 -8.37
N ALA A 325 10.43 -13.63 -7.15
CA ALA A 325 11.17 -14.22 -6.04
C ALA A 325 10.67 -15.66 -5.75
N ARG A 326 9.36 -15.88 -5.76
CA ARG A 326 8.79 -17.21 -5.60
C ARG A 326 9.14 -18.12 -6.78
N ALA A 327 9.07 -17.63 -8.01
CA ALA A 327 9.42 -18.38 -9.20
C ALA A 327 10.91 -18.80 -9.21
N GLU A 328 11.82 -17.91 -8.79
CA GLU A 328 13.26 -18.23 -8.66
C GLU A 328 13.50 -19.34 -7.64
N MET A 329 12.83 -19.27 -6.47
CA MET A 329 12.89 -20.35 -5.45
C MET A 329 12.40 -21.70 -5.99
N LEU A 330 11.50 -21.69 -6.97
CA LEU A 330 10.99 -22.87 -7.67
C LEU A 330 11.88 -23.31 -8.87
N GLY A 331 13.01 -22.63 -9.09
CA GLY A 331 14.00 -22.97 -10.12
C GLY A 331 13.69 -22.40 -11.51
N VAL A 332 12.77 -21.44 -11.64
CA VAL A 332 12.50 -20.78 -12.94
C VAL A 332 13.67 -19.90 -13.32
N GLN A 333 14.37 -20.28 -14.40
CA GLN A 333 15.48 -19.51 -14.93
C GLN A 333 14.97 -18.21 -15.54
N GLY A 334 15.67 -17.09 -15.28
CA GLY A 334 15.33 -15.78 -15.86
C GLY A 334 14.10 -15.11 -15.23
N ALA A 335 13.58 -15.57 -14.10
CA ALA A 335 12.45 -14.90 -13.43
C ALA A 335 12.72 -13.41 -13.18
N PHE A 336 13.95 -13.02 -12.84
CA PHE A 336 14.40 -11.65 -12.65
C PHE A 336 14.82 -10.91 -13.94
N ASP A 337 14.63 -11.51 -15.13
CA ASP A 337 14.69 -10.77 -16.41
C ASP A 337 13.43 -9.87 -16.56
N ILE A 338 12.35 -10.24 -15.88
CA ILE A 338 11.22 -9.34 -15.62
C ILE A 338 11.66 -8.32 -14.57
N GLY A 339 11.72 -7.03 -14.92
CA GLY A 339 12.13 -5.99 -13.97
C GLY A 339 11.08 -5.68 -12.92
N GLY A 340 11.50 -5.14 -11.77
CA GLY A 340 10.62 -4.60 -10.75
C GLY A 340 10.14 -3.19 -11.09
N PHE A 341 8.91 -2.87 -10.70
CA PHE A 341 8.33 -1.54 -10.98
C PHE A 341 9.11 -0.39 -10.31
N THR A 342 9.62 -0.61 -9.10
CA THR A 342 10.35 0.43 -8.36
C THR A 342 11.67 0.76 -9.04
N GLU A 343 12.47 -0.25 -9.35
CA GLU A 343 13.76 -0.07 -10.03
C GLU A 343 13.58 0.61 -11.39
N ARG A 344 12.57 0.20 -12.17
CA ARG A 344 12.35 0.73 -13.51
C ARG A 344 11.70 2.10 -13.56
N TYR A 345 10.76 2.40 -12.67
CA TYR A 345 9.86 3.55 -12.84
C TYR A 345 9.79 4.49 -11.64
N ILE A 346 9.94 3.98 -10.41
CA ILE A 346 9.69 4.76 -9.20
C ILE A 346 10.97 5.33 -8.57
N ARG A 347 12.11 4.69 -8.80
CA ARG A 347 13.40 5.12 -8.23
C ARG A 347 13.72 6.61 -8.44
N PRO A 348 13.52 7.21 -9.64
CA PRO A 348 13.77 8.63 -9.83
C PRO A 348 12.92 9.54 -8.95
N LEU A 349 11.69 9.13 -8.61
CA LEU A 349 10.81 9.84 -7.68
C LEU A 349 11.33 9.70 -6.24
N PHE A 350 11.72 8.50 -5.84
CA PHE A 350 12.31 8.24 -4.53
C PHE A 350 13.58 9.06 -4.26
N CYS A 351 14.40 9.29 -5.28
CA CYS A 351 15.57 10.18 -5.20
C CYS A 351 15.21 11.64 -4.85
N GLN A 352 13.95 12.04 -5.05
CA GLN A 352 13.42 13.37 -4.74
C GLN A 352 12.59 13.38 -3.45
N GLY A 353 12.53 12.25 -2.73
CA GLY A 353 11.66 12.08 -1.58
C GLY A 353 10.17 12.01 -1.95
N ILE A 354 9.86 11.88 -3.25
CA ILE A 354 8.50 11.72 -3.76
C ILE A 354 8.10 10.26 -3.60
N GLY A 355 7.07 9.99 -2.82
CA GLY A 355 6.59 8.65 -2.57
C GLY A 355 5.25 8.65 -1.83
N PRO A 356 4.75 7.46 -1.42
CA PRO A 356 3.42 7.30 -0.88
C PRO A 356 3.22 8.06 0.43
N PHE A 357 2.51 9.17 0.31
CA PHE A 357 2.10 10.06 1.37
C PHE A 357 0.59 10.30 1.28
N ARG A 358 -0.10 10.39 2.39
CA ARG A 358 -1.55 10.48 2.41
C ARG A 358 -2.06 11.27 3.61
N TRP A 359 -3.31 11.74 3.51
CA TRP A 359 -4.00 12.44 4.59
C TRP A 359 -5.45 11.98 4.71
N LEU A 360 -5.94 11.95 5.95
CA LEU A 360 -7.28 11.51 6.33
C LEU A 360 -8.00 12.61 7.09
N ALA A 361 -9.25 12.89 6.73
CA ALA A 361 -10.12 13.78 7.48
C ALA A 361 -10.69 13.03 8.70
N ILE A 362 -10.15 13.31 9.87
CA ILE A 362 -10.56 12.66 11.14
C ILE A 362 -11.99 13.06 11.53
N SER A 363 -12.45 14.22 11.07
CA SER A 363 -13.85 14.64 11.18
C SER A 363 -14.83 13.68 10.49
N GLY A 364 -14.38 12.94 9.47
CA GLY A 364 -15.22 12.18 8.55
C GLY A 364 -15.98 13.04 7.53
N ASN A 365 -15.66 14.34 7.43
CA ASN A 365 -16.26 15.25 6.47
C ASN A 365 -15.49 15.22 5.12
N PRO A 366 -16.11 14.77 4.00
CA PRO A 366 -15.46 14.79 2.69
C PRO A 366 -14.99 16.16 2.23
N GLN A 367 -15.68 17.23 2.66
CA GLN A 367 -15.34 18.60 2.30
C GLN A 367 -13.94 18.98 2.78
N ASP A 368 -13.48 18.45 3.92
CA ASP A 368 -12.14 18.71 4.43
C ASP A 368 -11.05 18.23 3.45
N ILE A 369 -11.28 17.09 2.76
CA ILE A 369 -10.37 16.60 1.71
C ILE A 369 -10.43 17.50 0.48
N TYR A 370 -11.62 17.94 0.04
CA TYR A 370 -11.74 18.83 -1.11
C TYR A 370 -11.13 20.22 -0.84
N GLU A 371 -11.12 20.69 0.41
CA GLU A 371 -10.40 21.92 0.80
C GLU A 371 -8.88 21.73 0.72
N ILE A 372 -8.35 20.55 1.12
CA ILE A 372 -6.92 20.24 0.95
C ILE A 372 -6.57 20.13 -0.55
N ASP A 373 -7.42 19.50 -1.35
CA ASP A 373 -7.25 19.45 -2.81
C ASP A 373 -7.19 20.89 -3.39
N ALA A 374 -8.04 21.82 -2.91
CA ALA A 374 -8.01 23.22 -3.34
C ALA A 374 -6.70 23.91 -2.92
N ILE A 375 -6.25 23.72 -1.68
CA ILE A 375 -4.97 24.25 -1.18
C ILE A 375 -3.81 23.77 -2.06
N ILE A 376 -3.81 22.49 -2.47
CA ILE A 376 -2.76 21.98 -3.37
C ILE A 376 -2.83 22.70 -4.72
N LEU A 377 -4.00 22.83 -5.32
CA LEU A 377 -4.16 23.51 -6.62
C LEU A 377 -3.81 25.00 -6.56
N GLU A 378 -4.01 25.67 -5.40
CA GLU A 378 -3.65 27.07 -5.17
C GLU A 378 -2.13 27.28 -4.98
N HIS A 379 -1.43 26.32 -4.37
CA HIS A 379 -0.05 26.52 -3.89
C HIS A 379 1.03 25.72 -4.60
N PHE A 380 0.69 24.70 -5.41
CA PHE A 380 1.64 23.79 -6.07
C PHE A 380 1.51 23.84 -7.59
N GLU A 381 1.37 25.03 -8.17
CA GLU A 381 1.20 25.23 -9.62
C GLU A 381 2.35 24.60 -10.43
N GLY A 382 1.99 23.89 -11.51
CA GLY A 382 2.97 23.24 -12.41
C GLY A 382 3.59 21.94 -11.90
N ASP A 383 3.22 21.49 -10.72
CA ASP A 383 3.73 20.28 -10.10
C ASP A 383 2.95 19.04 -10.57
N PRO A 384 3.58 17.86 -10.72
CA PRO A 384 2.88 16.60 -11.02
C PRO A 384 1.70 16.29 -10.10
N ILE A 385 1.76 16.73 -8.84
CA ILE A 385 0.69 16.54 -7.86
C ILE A 385 -0.63 17.20 -8.30
N THR A 386 -0.59 18.36 -8.99
CA THR A 386 -1.81 19.06 -9.43
C THR A 386 -2.57 18.27 -10.49
N HIS A 387 -1.88 17.61 -11.39
CA HIS A 387 -2.49 16.70 -12.38
C HIS A 387 -3.18 15.53 -11.68
N TRP A 388 -2.50 14.92 -10.72
CA TRP A 388 -3.06 13.83 -9.92
C TRP A 388 -4.30 14.27 -9.13
N ILE A 389 -4.21 15.37 -8.39
CA ILE A 389 -5.32 15.87 -7.57
C ILE A 389 -6.54 16.23 -8.43
N THR A 390 -6.34 16.83 -9.60
CA THR A 390 -7.42 17.14 -10.55
C THR A 390 -8.15 15.85 -10.98
N ALA A 391 -7.42 14.80 -11.34
CA ALA A 391 -7.99 13.51 -11.71
C ALA A 391 -8.66 12.82 -10.50
N ALA A 392 -8.00 12.80 -9.34
CA ALA A 392 -8.48 12.12 -8.14
C ALA A 392 -9.78 12.73 -7.59
N ARG A 393 -9.95 14.05 -7.64
CA ARG A 393 -11.20 14.74 -7.22
C ARG A 393 -12.43 14.24 -7.98
N GLN A 394 -12.27 13.87 -9.23
CA GLN A 394 -13.36 13.43 -10.11
C GLN A 394 -13.62 11.92 -10.02
N ALA A 395 -12.56 11.13 -9.87
CA ALA A 395 -12.63 9.68 -10.05
C ALA A 395 -12.64 8.88 -8.74
N VAL A 396 -12.01 9.39 -7.66
CA VAL A 396 -11.82 8.61 -6.44
C VAL A 396 -12.99 8.80 -5.47
N GLN A 397 -13.70 7.71 -5.21
CA GLN A 397 -14.72 7.64 -4.16
C GLN A 397 -14.08 7.31 -2.81
N PHE A 398 -14.56 7.93 -1.75
CA PHE A 398 -14.07 7.64 -0.40
C PHE A 398 -14.70 6.36 0.15
N THR A 399 -13.86 5.50 0.72
CA THR A 399 -14.27 4.32 1.49
C THR A 399 -13.78 4.49 2.92
N GLY A 400 -14.67 4.37 3.91
CA GLY A 400 -14.35 4.68 5.31
C GLY A 400 -14.22 6.19 5.58
N LEU A 401 -13.21 6.60 6.35
CA LEU A 401 -12.89 8.02 6.53
C LEU A 401 -12.43 8.63 5.19
N PRO A 402 -12.90 9.85 4.86
CA PRO A 402 -12.41 10.54 3.67
C PRO A 402 -10.90 10.70 3.72
N ALA A 403 -10.22 10.30 2.66
CA ALA A 403 -8.78 10.32 2.59
C ALA A 403 -8.30 10.60 1.16
N ARG A 404 -7.07 11.07 1.03
CA ARG A 404 -6.39 11.24 -0.25
C ARG A 404 -4.97 10.75 -0.16
N ILE A 405 -4.50 10.05 -1.19
CA ILE A 405 -3.09 9.83 -1.43
C ILE A 405 -2.57 10.97 -2.30
N GLY A 406 -1.39 11.50 -1.95
CA GLY A 406 -0.74 12.55 -2.73
C GLY A 406 0.78 12.45 -2.59
N TRP A 407 1.45 12.03 -3.64
CA TRP A 407 2.89 11.87 -3.66
C TRP A 407 3.55 13.24 -3.74
N LEU A 408 4.11 13.68 -2.62
CA LEU A 408 4.85 14.93 -2.46
C LEU A 408 6.29 14.64 -2.06
N GLY A 409 7.20 15.50 -2.51
CA GLY A 409 8.63 15.40 -2.27
C GLY A 409 9.12 16.05 -0.99
N ALA A 410 10.44 16.00 -0.81
CA ALA A 410 11.13 16.68 0.28
C ALA A 410 10.89 18.20 0.20
N GLY A 411 10.45 18.79 1.32
CA GLY A 411 10.03 20.21 1.41
C GLY A 411 8.54 20.43 1.18
N ASP A 412 7.92 19.79 0.19
CA ASP A 412 6.52 19.98 -0.17
C ASP A 412 5.57 19.35 0.85
N ARG A 413 5.92 18.19 1.43
CA ARG A 413 5.15 17.58 2.52
C ARG A 413 5.02 18.52 3.72
N ARG A 414 6.13 19.15 4.13
CA ARG A 414 6.13 20.16 5.20
C ARG A 414 5.28 21.36 4.83
N ARG A 415 5.43 21.89 3.62
CA ARG A 415 4.65 23.03 3.11
C ARG A 415 3.16 22.74 3.18
N LEU A 416 2.72 21.59 2.65
CA LEU A 416 1.31 21.19 2.71
C LEU A 416 0.84 21.01 4.15
N GLY A 417 1.61 20.32 5.00
CA GLY A 417 1.24 20.09 6.40
C GLY A 417 0.98 21.37 7.18
N LEU A 418 1.82 22.40 6.98
CA LEU A 418 1.66 23.71 7.62
C LEU A 418 0.45 24.49 7.07
N LEU A 419 0.26 24.52 5.74
CA LEU A 419 -0.92 25.16 5.13
C LEU A 419 -2.24 24.52 5.62
N VAL A 420 -2.27 23.20 5.74
CA VAL A 420 -3.45 22.48 6.27
C VAL A 420 -3.66 22.77 7.75
N ASN A 421 -2.59 22.83 8.55
CA ASN A 421 -2.71 23.19 9.96
C ASN A 421 -3.25 24.61 10.16
N ASP A 422 -2.81 25.56 9.36
CA ASP A 422 -3.33 26.93 9.35
C ASP A 422 -4.80 26.98 8.88
N ALA A 423 -5.18 26.17 7.90
CA ALA A 423 -6.56 26.04 7.44
C ALA A 423 -7.50 25.46 8.51
N ILE A 424 -7.00 24.55 9.36
CA ILE A 424 -7.74 24.06 10.54
C ILE A 424 -7.87 25.17 11.58
N ALA A 425 -6.78 25.87 11.89
CA ALA A 425 -6.78 26.97 12.88
C ALA A 425 -7.73 28.10 12.49
N SER A 426 -7.86 28.41 11.19
CA SER A 426 -8.78 29.42 10.66
C SER A 426 -10.23 28.93 10.48
N GLY A 427 -10.49 27.63 10.66
CA GLY A 427 -11.81 27.02 10.47
C GLY A 427 -12.20 26.75 9.00
N ARG A 428 -11.28 26.91 8.03
CA ARG A 428 -11.47 26.52 6.63
C ARG A 428 -11.63 24.99 6.52
N ILE A 429 -10.88 24.23 7.33
CA ILE A 429 -11.01 22.78 7.49
C ILE A 429 -11.69 22.51 8.83
N SER A 430 -12.71 21.63 8.83
CA SER A 430 -13.65 21.49 9.95
C SER A 430 -13.13 20.65 11.13
N GLY A 431 -12.02 19.90 10.96
CA GLY A 431 -11.48 19.02 12.01
C GLY A 431 -10.05 18.61 11.73
N PRO A 432 -9.44 17.82 12.63
CA PRO A 432 -8.06 17.37 12.48
C PRO A 432 -7.84 16.54 11.22
N ILE A 433 -6.63 16.63 10.70
CA ILE A 433 -6.12 15.84 9.56
C ILE A 433 -4.96 14.99 10.04
N ALA A 434 -5.03 13.69 9.79
CA ALA A 434 -3.90 12.79 10.02
C ALA A 434 -3.09 12.64 8.73
N PHE A 435 -1.84 13.09 8.75
CA PHE A 435 -0.86 12.81 7.70
C PHE A 435 -0.17 11.49 7.98
N THR A 436 -0.16 10.58 7.02
CA THR A 436 0.49 9.28 7.14
C THR A 436 1.49 9.08 6.02
N ARG A 437 2.63 8.50 6.36
CA ARG A 437 3.61 8.06 5.40
C ARG A 437 3.59 6.53 5.35
N ASP A 438 3.33 6.00 4.15
CA ASP A 438 3.31 4.56 3.90
C ASP A 438 4.69 3.95 4.10
N HIS A 439 4.71 2.73 4.61
CA HIS A 439 5.94 1.96 4.82
C HIS A 439 6.74 1.71 3.53
N ALA A 440 6.10 1.71 2.35
CA ALA A 440 6.73 1.53 1.05
C ALA A 440 7.45 2.80 0.52
N ASP A 441 7.51 3.88 1.30
CA ASP A 441 8.22 5.11 0.93
C ASP A 441 9.74 4.94 0.98
N SER A 442 10.46 5.80 0.27
CA SER A 442 11.90 5.72 0.00
C SER A 442 12.79 5.56 1.23
N GLY A 443 12.45 6.20 2.35
CA GLY A 443 13.22 6.13 3.61
C GLY A 443 12.73 5.05 4.57
N GLY A 444 11.56 4.48 4.33
CA GLY A 444 10.87 3.62 5.28
C GLY A 444 10.96 2.12 5.00
N VAL A 445 11.71 1.65 4.01
CA VAL A 445 11.67 0.23 3.61
C VAL A 445 13.04 -0.29 3.21
N ALA A 446 13.31 -1.55 3.52
CA ALA A 446 14.34 -2.38 2.93
C ALA A 446 13.68 -3.67 2.43
N TRP A 447 13.56 -3.82 1.13
CA TRP A 447 12.96 -4.97 0.47
C TRP A 447 13.73 -5.26 -0.84
N PRO A 448 14.71 -6.19 -0.83
CA PRO A 448 15.65 -6.40 -1.93
C PRO A 448 15.04 -6.76 -3.28
N THR A 449 13.83 -7.34 -3.27
CA THR A 449 13.13 -7.72 -4.50
C THR A 449 11.99 -6.76 -4.88
N ARG A 450 11.93 -5.57 -4.23
CA ARG A 450 10.86 -4.59 -4.45
C ARG A 450 11.40 -3.16 -4.40
N GLU A 451 11.22 -2.44 -3.25
CA GLU A 451 11.57 -1.01 -3.16
C GLU A 451 13.07 -0.75 -3.21
N THR A 452 13.88 -1.68 -2.73
CA THR A 452 15.35 -1.55 -2.71
C THR A 452 16.08 -2.48 -3.67
N GLU A 453 15.35 -3.03 -4.64
CA GLU A 453 15.93 -3.86 -5.70
C GLU A 453 16.97 -3.08 -6.50
N ARG A 454 18.17 -3.67 -6.65
CA ARG A 454 19.28 -3.12 -7.44
C ARG A 454 19.65 -1.69 -7.05
N MET A 455 19.85 -1.46 -5.76
CA MET A 455 20.47 -0.22 -5.31
C MET A 455 21.87 -0.08 -5.93
N ARG A 456 22.23 1.14 -6.34
CA ARG A 456 23.47 1.41 -7.09
C ARG A 456 24.74 0.97 -6.33
N ASP A 457 24.73 1.06 -5.01
CA ASP A 457 25.82 0.66 -4.10
C ASP A 457 25.73 -0.78 -3.59
N GLY A 458 24.69 -1.53 -3.99
CA GLY A 458 24.44 -2.91 -3.53
C GLY A 458 23.82 -3.01 -2.13
N SER A 459 23.30 -1.92 -1.59
CA SER A 459 22.68 -1.89 -0.24
C SER A 459 21.25 -2.39 -0.18
N ASP A 460 20.82 -3.21 -1.13
CA ASP A 460 19.44 -3.71 -1.28
C ASP A 460 18.86 -4.29 0.01
N GLY A 461 19.66 -5.05 0.74
CA GLY A 461 19.27 -5.76 1.97
C GLY A 461 19.65 -5.05 3.28
N VAL A 462 20.12 -3.81 3.23
CA VAL A 462 20.50 -3.08 4.45
C VAL A 462 19.26 -2.54 5.15
N SER A 463 18.88 -3.17 6.25
CA SER A 463 17.67 -2.85 7.01
C SER A 463 17.85 -1.78 8.09
N ASP A 464 19.03 -1.19 8.21
CA ASP A 464 19.28 -0.06 9.14
C ASP A 464 18.43 1.16 8.78
N TRP A 465 18.19 1.40 7.48
CA TRP A 465 17.46 2.56 6.99
C TRP A 465 16.03 2.68 7.55
N PRO A 466 15.16 1.65 7.49
CA PRO A 466 13.83 1.74 8.10
C PRO A 466 13.89 1.86 9.63
N ILE A 467 14.90 1.30 10.30
CA ILE A 467 15.09 1.47 11.74
C ILE A 467 15.47 2.91 12.05
N LEU A 468 16.45 3.47 11.34
CA LEU A 468 16.86 4.87 11.48
C LEU A 468 15.71 5.83 11.18
N ASN A 469 14.91 5.51 10.16
CA ASN A 469 13.69 6.27 9.85
C ASN A 469 12.72 6.29 11.05
N ALA A 470 12.46 5.15 11.67
CA ALA A 470 11.56 5.07 12.84
C ALA A 470 12.11 5.84 14.04
N LEU A 471 13.43 5.71 14.32
CA LEU A 471 14.10 6.44 15.39
C LEU A 471 14.04 7.96 15.15
N LEU A 472 14.31 8.39 13.92
CA LEU A 472 14.25 9.80 13.53
C LEU A 472 12.83 10.36 13.62
N ASN A 473 11.81 9.62 13.17
CA ASN A 473 10.41 10.03 13.30
C ASN A 473 9.98 10.14 14.77
N THR A 474 10.45 9.22 15.63
CA THR A 474 10.22 9.30 17.08
C THR A 474 10.87 10.56 17.66
N ALA A 475 12.12 10.84 17.31
CA ALA A 475 12.84 12.04 17.74
C ALA A 475 12.23 13.34 17.18
N SER A 476 11.57 13.28 16.02
CA SER A 476 10.84 14.39 15.39
C SER A 476 9.41 14.56 15.91
N HIS A 477 8.99 13.76 16.89
CA HIS A 477 7.70 13.84 17.57
C HIS A 477 6.50 13.43 16.71
N ALA A 478 6.62 12.44 15.82
CA ALA A 478 5.49 11.82 15.15
C ALA A 478 4.48 11.26 16.16
N ASP A 479 3.19 11.30 15.84
CA ASP A 479 2.12 10.83 16.73
C ASP A 479 2.01 9.31 16.82
N LEU A 480 2.39 8.61 15.76
CA LEU A 480 2.53 7.17 15.72
C LEU A 480 3.77 6.79 14.91
N VAL A 481 4.54 5.82 15.41
CA VAL A 481 5.68 5.25 14.69
C VAL A 481 5.58 3.73 14.74
N ALA A 482 5.73 3.06 13.60
CA ALA A 482 5.64 1.61 13.49
C ALA A 482 6.82 1.03 12.73
N VAL A 483 7.36 -0.11 13.19
CA VAL A 483 8.39 -0.91 12.50
C VAL A 483 7.87 -2.32 12.28
N HIS A 484 7.95 -2.81 11.04
CA HIS A 484 7.49 -4.14 10.69
C HIS A 484 8.61 -4.98 10.07
N GLY A 485 8.73 -6.22 10.52
CA GLY A 485 9.54 -7.26 9.90
C GLY A 485 8.66 -8.27 9.13
N PHE A 486 9.26 -8.93 8.16
CA PHE A 486 8.58 -9.83 7.22
C PHE A 486 9.27 -11.20 7.17
N GLY A 487 9.62 -11.77 8.34
CA GLY A 487 10.30 -13.07 8.37
C GLY A 487 11.67 -13.06 7.68
N GLY A 488 12.45 -12.02 7.91
CA GLY A 488 13.83 -11.90 7.47
C GLY A 488 14.07 -11.44 6.03
N PHE A 489 13.03 -11.36 5.18
CA PHE A 489 13.22 -10.94 3.78
C PHE A 489 12.97 -9.45 3.51
N ALA A 490 12.34 -8.74 4.43
CA ALA A 490 12.12 -7.30 4.33
C ALA A 490 11.91 -6.67 5.71
N GLN A 491 12.09 -5.37 5.80
CA GLN A 491 11.76 -4.54 6.96
C GLN A 491 11.22 -3.20 6.52
N SER A 492 10.28 -2.65 7.29
CA SER A 492 9.68 -1.36 6.97
C SER A 492 9.33 -0.55 8.20
N ALA A 493 9.20 0.76 8.03
CA ALA A 493 8.73 1.70 9.04
C ALA A 493 7.69 2.65 8.45
N GLY A 494 6.74 3.08 9.26
CA GLY A 494 5.72 4.05 8.93
C GLY A 494 5.53 5.07 10.06
N ALA A 495 5.03 6.24 9.71
CA ALA A 495 4.76 7.32 10.67
C ALA A 495 3.44 8.02 10.38
N THR A 496 2.83 8.54 11.44
CA THR A 496 1.63 9.40 11.37
C THR A 496 1.85 10.66 12.20
N THR A 497 1.40 11.80 11.68
CA THR A 497 1.42 13.08 12.40
C THR A 497 0.08 13.79 12.22
N VAL A 498 -0.49 14.28 13.31
CA VAL A 498 -1.83 14.90 13.33
C VAL A 498 -1.72 16.42 13.32
N ALA A 499 -2.35 17.04 12.33
CA ALA A 499 -2.63 18.46 12.27
C ALA A 499 -3.96 18.73 12.99
N ASP A 500 -3.96 19.61 14.00
CA ASP A 500 -5.14 19.97 14.78
C ASP A 500 -5.36 21.49 14.92
N GLY A 501 -4.60 22.28 14.14
CA GLY A 501 -4.67 23.74 14.12
C GLY A 501 -3.84 24.42 15.21
N THR A 502 -3.14 23.67 16.07
CA THR A 502 -2.32 24.23 17.15
C THR A 502 -0.89 24.55 16.71
N ALA A 503 -0.22 25.47 17.43
CA ALA A 503 1.20 25.75 17.23
C ALA A 503 2.07 24.53 17.51
N GLN A 504 1.68 23.70 18.48
CA GLN A 504 2.37 22.46 18.81
C GLN A 504 2.27 21.43 17.66
N ALA A 505 1.12 21.34 16.98
CA ALA A 505 1.00 20.51 15.78
C ALA A 505 1.87 21.05 14.64
N ALA A 506 1.95 22.37 14.45
CA ALA A 506 2.83 22.97 13.45
C ALA A 506 4.31 22.62 13.68
N GLU A 507 4.77 22.60 14.92
CA GLU A 507 6.13 22.20 15.29
C GLU A 507 6.39 20.72 14.91
N ARG A 508 5.52 19.80 15.32
CA ARG A 508 5.62 18.36 14.96
C ARG A 508 5.59 18.14 13.45
N LEU A 509 4.63 18.75 12.76
CA LEU A 509 4.51 18.66 11.30
C LEU A 509 5.76 19.16 10.60
N SER A 510 6.31 20.30 11.06
CA SER A 510 7.53 20.86 10.49
C SER A 510 8.71 19.89 10.62
N ALA A 511 8.91 19.28 11.79
CA ALA A 511 10.01 18.35 12.02
C ALA A 511 9.81 17.03 11.27
N VAL A 512 8.67 16.36 11.45
CA VAL A 512 8.39 15.04 10.85
C VAL A 512 8.38 15.12 9.33
N LEU A 513 7.63 16.08 8.75
CA LEU A 513 7.46 16.17 7.29
C LEU A 513 8.68 16.74 6.56
N THR A 514 9.71 17.19 7.29
CA THR A 514 11.04 17.48 6.77
C THR A 514 11.95 16.24 6.85
N ASN A 515 12.04 15.63 8.03
CA ASN A 515 13.03 14.61 8.32
C ASN A 515 12.66 13.26 7.70
N ASP A 516 11.38 12.91 7.68
CA ASP A 516 10.90 11.64 7.13
C ASP A 516 11.18 11.46 5.64
N PRO A 517 10.80 12.37 4.72
CA PRO A 517 11.25 12.28 3.33
C PRO A 517 12.75 12.54 3.17
N GLY A 518 13.34 13.34 4.05
CA GLY A 518 14.77 13.69 4.02
C GLY A 518 15.69 12.48 4.15
N ILE A 519 15.39 11.54 5.07
CA ILE A 519 16.19 10.32 5.21
C ILE A 519 16.10 9.43 3.96
N GLY A 520 14.96 9.44 3.25
CA GLY A 520 14.82 8.74 1.98
C GLY A 520 15.69 9.33 0.87
N VAL A 521 15.77 10.66 0.80
CA VAL A 521 16.67 11.36 -0.12
C VAL A 521 18.13 11.05 0.21
N LEU A 522 18.52 11.16 1.50
CA LEU A 522 19.90 10.90 1.95
C LEU A 522 20.34 9.46 1.68
N ARG A 523 19.46 8.48 1.89
CA ARG A 523 19.75 7.08 1.55
C ARG A 523 20.11 6.90 0.07
N HIS A 524 19.35 7.54 -0.84
CA HIS A 524 19.62 7.45 -2.27
C HIS A 524 20.85 8.28 -2.67
N ALA A 525 21.11 9.41 -1.97
CA ALA A 525 22.32 10.19 -2.16
C ALA A 525 23.58 9.42 -1.73
N ASP A 526 23.52 8.73 -0.58
CA ASP A 526 24.57 7.85 -0.09
C ASP A 526 24.88 6.71 -1.06
N ALA A 527 23.83 6.14 -1.68
CA ALA A 527 23.96 5.13 -2.74
C ALA A 527 24.45 5.70 -4.10
N GLY A 528 24.75 6.99 -4.20
CA GLY A 528 25.37 7.62 -5.36
C GLY A 528 24.40 8.02 -6.48
N TYR A 529 23.10 8.21 -6.20
CA TYR A 529 22.15 8.72 -7.19
C TYR A 529 22.26 10.25 -7.31
N GLU A 530 22.63 10.76 -8.48
CA GLU A 530 22.89 12.18 -8.74
C GLU A 530 21.66 13.05 -8.39
N THR A 531 20.46 12.65 -8.83
CA THR A 531 19.21 13.38 -8.52
C THR A 531 18.96 13.49 -7.03
N ALA A 532 19.36 12.47 -6.25
CA ALA A 532 19.20 12.50 -4.79
C ALA A 532 20.23 13.44 -4.14
N ILE A 533 21.47 13.46 -4.63
CA ILE A 533 22.52 14.39 -4.20
C ILE A 533 22.09 15.84 -4.43
N GLU A 534 21.58 16.14 -5.63
CA GLU A 534 21.05 17.47 -5.97
C GLU A 534 19.85 17.86 -5.08
N THR A 535 18.95 16.91 -4.85
CA THR A 535 17.78 17.14 -3.99
C THR A 535 18.19 17.39 -2.54
N ALA A 536 19.12 16.60 -2.01
CA ALA A 536 19.67 16.80 -0.66
C ALA A 536 20.29 18.19 -0.52
N SER A 537 21.10 18.61 -1.48
CA SER A 537 21.74 19.94 -1.51
C SER A 537 20.70 21.07 -1.50
N ARG A 538 19.68 21.00 -2.38
CA ARG A 538 18.60 22.01 -2.44
C ARG A 538 17.76 22.08 -1.15
N ALA A 539 17.53 20.95 -0.52
CA ALA A 539 16.75 20.85 0.71
C ALA A 539 17.58 21.16 1.98
N GLY A 540 18.89 21.45 1.85
CA GLY A 540 19.77 21.67 2.99
C GLY A 540 19.98 20.43 3.85
N LEU A 541 19.86 19.25 3.24
CA LEU A 541 20.12 17.96 3.88
C LEU A 541 21.56 17.51 3.60
N GLY A 542 22.16 16.83 4.55
CA GLY A 542 23.52 16.28 4.44
C GLY A 542 24.47 16.78 5.51
N LEU A 543 25.68 16.24 5.49
CA LEU A 543 26.78 16.61 6.40
C LEU A 543 27.57 17.79 5.84
#